data_fe75d6beb78b4566d7a934d31dcb95ee
#
_entry.id   fe75d6beb78b4566d7a934d31dcb95ee
#
_cell.length_a   1.000
_cell.length_b   1.000
_cell.length_c   1.000
_cell.angle_alpha   90.00
_cell.angle_beta   90.00
_cell.angle_gamma   90.00
#
_symmetry.space_group_name_H-M   'P 1'
#
loop_
_entity.id
_entity.type
_entity.pdbx_description
1 polymer ?
#
loop_
_entity_poly.entity_id
_entity_poly.type
_entity_poly.pdbx_seq_one_letter_code
_entity_poly.pdbx_strand_id
1 'polypeptide(L)'
;RNVELWVTDINGNTSVCKTVIIIWDNPQSEPQCPQTLNVRVNGQIKTEGGSKVEKVGVLLEQSTMPATSTNFEGEYAFGPIATGGSYAVKPGKNDDWLNGISTADIVKIQKHILGTEPITSPYKMVAADVNKSKTVTARDIADLRKLILGLTQEISGNTSWRFVDAAYQFVDKNDP
;
A
#
# COMPACT_ATOMS: atom_id res chain seq x y z
N ARG A 1 4.74 6.80 -43.13
CA ARG A 1 5.18 5.39 -42.99
C ARG A 1 4.38 4.74 -41.89
N ASN A 2 3.96 3.49 -42.10
CA ASN A 2 3.37 2.67 -41.03
C ASN A 2 4.50 2.18 -40.13
N VAL A 3 4.35 2.33 -38.83
CA VAL A 3 5.27 1.81 -37.81
C VAL A 3 4.50 0.85 -36.94
N GLU A 4 5.01 -0.35 -36.78
CA GLU A 4 4.49 -1.35 -35.85
C GLU A 4 5.37 -1.36 -34.60
N LEU A 5 4.76 -1.11 -33.44
CA LEU A 5 5.42 -1.23 -32.15
C LEU A 5 4.98 -2.54 -31.52
N TRP A 6 5.94 -3.41 -31.31
CA TRP A 6 5.74 -4.69 -30.63
C TRP A 6 6.17 -4.54 -29.18
N VAL A 7 5.27 -4.82 -28.26
CA VAL A 7 5.56 -4.82 -26.83
C VAL A 7 5.35 -6.24 -26.29
N THR A 8 6.39 -6.78 -25.69
CA THR A 8 6.33 -8.10 -25.04
C THR A 8 6.46 -7.92 -23.54
N ASP A 9 5.54 -8.50 -22.78
CA ASP A 9 5.62 -8.54 -21.32
C ASP A 9 6.61 -9.62 -20.83
N ILE A 10 6.87 -9.63 -19.55
CA ILE A 10 7.81 -10.59 -18.94
C ILE A 10 7.33 -12.06 -19.02
N ASN A 11 6.05 -12.29 -19.33
CA ASN A 11 5.46 -13.62 -19.49
C ASN A 11 5.44 -14.07 -20.96
N GLY A 12 6.00 -13.26 -21.86
CA GLY A 12 6.07 -13.57 -23.28
C GLY A 12 4.80 -13.20 -24.07
N ASN A 13 3.82 -12.54 -23.46
CA ASN A 13 2.64 -12.06 -24.20
C ASN A 13 3.03 -10.87 -25.05
N THR A 14 2.75 -10.95 -26.33
CA THR A 14 3.10 -9.90 -27.29
C THR A 14 1.84 -9.18 -27.74
N SER A 15 1.86 -7.86 -27.64
CA SER A 15 0.84 -6.97 -28.21
C SER A 15 1.44 -6.08 -29.28
N VAL A 16 0.71 -5.82 -30.34
CA VAL A 16 1.13 -4.95 -31.42
C VAL A 16 0.22 -3.73 -31.47
N CYS A 17 0.83 -2.57 -31.46
CA CYS A 17 0.15 -1.31 -31.76
C CYS A 17 0.56 -0.83 -33.14
N LYS A 18 -0.43 -0.69 -34.03
CA LYS A 18 -0.22 -0.08 -35.34
C LYS A 18 -0.51 1.41 -35.25
N THR A 19 0.52 2.20 -35.45
CA THR A 19 0.37 3.64 -35.54
C THR A 19 0.83 4.14 -36.92
N VAL A 20 0.14 5.12 -37.43
CA VAL A 20 0.55 5.79 -38.68
C VAL A 20 1.28 7.05 -38.28
N ILE A 21 2.60 7.08 -38.53
CA ILE A 21 3.34 8.31 -38.41
C ILE A 21 3.22 9.05 -39.72
N ILE A 22 2.46 10.14 -39.72
CA ILE A 22 2.40 11.09 -40.82
C ILE A 22 3.43 12.18 -40.55
N ILE A 23 4.51 12.17 -41.32
CA ILE A 23 5.51 13.25 -41.27
C ILE A 23 5.03 14.29 -42.27
N TRP A 24 4.60 15.44 -41.79
CA TRP A 24 4.32 16.60 -42.60
C TRP A 24 5.58 17.46 -42.67
N ASP A 25 6.10 17.63 -43.88
CA ASP A 25 7.23 18.49 -44.14
C ASP A 25 6.76 19.93 -44.39
N ASN A 26 6.04 20.49 -43.42
CA ASN A 26 5.59 21.88 -43.47
C ASN A 26 6.17 22.63 -42.24
N PRO A 27 7.14 23.53 -42.43
CA PRO A 27 7.76 24.24 -41.31
C PRO A 27 6.84 25.21 -40.56
N GLN A 28 5.58 25.35 -40.95
CA GLN A 28 4.61 26.27 -40.34
C GLN A 28 3.48 25.58 -39.57
N SER A 29 3.41 24.27 -39.58
CA SER A 29 2.42 23.53 -38.80
C SER A 29 3.12 22.45 -38.01
N GLU A 30 3.62 22.80 -36.83
CA GLU A 30 3.99 21.80 -35.83
C GLU A 30 2.70 21.08 -35.44
N PRO A 31 2.53 19.78 -35.75
CA PRO A 31 1.54 18.99 -35.05
C PRO A 31 1.99 18.97 -33.60
N GLN A 32 1.34 19.70 -32.72
CA GLN A 32 1.53 19.55 -31.31
C GLN A 32 1.13 18.11 -30.98
N CYS A 33 2.12 17.22 -30.94
CA CYS A 33 1.96 16.00 -30.18
C CYS A 33 1.49 16.42 -28.80
N PRO A 34 0.37 15.93 -28.29
CA PRO A 34 -0.04 16.25 -26.93
C PRO A 34 1.11 15.84 -26.01
N GLN A 35 1.80 16.85 -25.49
CA GLN A 35 3.04 16.72 -24.72
C GLN A 35 2.81 16.06 -23.36
N THR A 36 1.57 15.72 -23.04
CA THR A 36 1.22 15.07 -21.79
C THR A 36 0.52 13.76 -22.05
N LEU A 37 1.27 12.69 -22.13
CA LEU A 37 0.73 11.38 -21.89
C LEU A 37 0.29 11.36 -20.43
N ASN A 38 -1.01 11.32 -20.21
CA ASN A 38 -1.56 11.21 -18.87
C ASN A 38 -1.71 9.72 -18.55
N VAL A 39 -1.15 9.33 -17.41
CA VAL A 39 -1.32 7.98 -16.86
C VAL A 39 -2.26 8.02 -15.66
N ARG A 40 -2.87 6.91 -15.35
CA ARG A 40 -3.68 6.75 -14.13
C ARG A 40 -2.93 5.87 -13.16
N VAL A 41 -2.98 6.23 -11.88
CA VAL A 41 -2.48 5.40 -10.79
C VAL A 41 -3.68 4.89 -10.01
N ASN A 42 -3.81 3.58 -9.98
CA ASN A 42 -4.88 2.91 -9.23
C ASN A 42 -4.32 1.68 -8.52
N GLY A 43 -5.01 1.23 -7.49
CA GLY A 43 -4.63 0.05 -6.75
C GLY A 43 -5.72 -0.42 -5.82
N GLN A 44 -5.42 -1.46 -5.05
CA GLN A 44 -6.34 -2.05 -4.09
C GLN A 44 -5.62 -2.35 -2.79
N ILE A 45 -6.28 -2.07 -1.67
CA ILE A 45 -5.77 -2.34 -0.33
C ILE A 45 -6.56 -3.49 0.28
N LYS A 46 -5.81 -4.51 0.71
CA LYS A 46 -6.35 -5.74 1.31
C LYS A 46 -5.58 -6.11 2.57
N THR A 47 -6.22 -6.87 3.45
CA THR A 47 -5.53 -7.57 4.53
C THR A 47 -4.72 -8.76 3.98
N GLU A 48 -3.84 -9.36 4.80
CA GLU A 48 -3.15 -10.61 4.47
C GLU A 48 -4.13 -11.73 4.08
N GLY A 49 -5.28 -11.79 4.72
CA GLY A 49 -6.34 -12.77 4.42
C GLY A 49 -7.19 -12.44 3.17
N GLY A 50 -6.86 -11.37 2.44
CA GLY A 50 -7.57 -10.97 1.22
C GLY A 50 -8.82 -10.10 1.45
N SER A 51 -9.17 -9.78 2.69
CA SER A 51 -10.30 -8.88 2.98
C SER A 51 -10.00 -7.46 2.51
N LYS A 52 -10.94 -6.85 1.85
CA LYS A 52 -10.85 -5.49 1.31
C LYS A 52 -10.93 -4.45 2.43
N VAL A 53 -10.12 -3.41 2.33
CA VAL A 53 -10.07 -2.36 3.36
C VAL A 53 -10.58 -1.05 2.81
N GLU A 54 -11.75 -0.62 3.27
CA GLU A 54 -12.37 0.65 2.89
C GLU A 54 -11.88 1.83 3.74
N LYS A 55 -12.12 3.04 3.26
CA LYS A 55 -11.84 4.29 3.98
C LYS A 55 -10.38 4.45 4.39
N VAL A 56 -9.47 3.90 3.59
CA VAL A 56 -8.04 4.19 3.70
C VAL A 56 -7.76 5.46 2.92
N GLY A 57 -7.27 6.50 3.58
CA GLY A 57 -6.78 7.69 2.91
C GLY A 57 -5.53 7.34 2.10
N VAL A 58 -5.49 7.69 0.83
CA VAL A 58 -4.34 7.43 -0.04
C VAL A 58 -3.83 8.75 -0.59
N LEU A 59 -2.56 9.03 -0.36
CA LEU A 59 -1.86 10.19 -0.89
C LEU A 59 -0.93 9.75 -2.01
N LEU A 60 -0.89 10.52 -3.09
CA LEU A 60 0.10 10.39 -4.15
C LEU A 60 1.17 11.47 -3.95
N GLU A 61 2.29 11.07 -3.34
CA GLU A 61 3.40 11.99 -3.07
C GLU A 61 4.06 12.44 -4.39
N GLN A 62 4.68 13.60 -4.39
CA GLN A 62 5.26 14.30 -5.54
C GLN A 62 4.23 14.63 -6.65
N SER A 63 2.95 14.63 -6.33
CA SER A 63 1.90 15.06 -7.24
C SER A 63 1.11 16.24 -6.66
N THR A 64 0.39 16.96 -7.52
CA THR A 64 -0.58 17.99 -7.12
C THR A 64 -1.98 17.42 -6.92
N MET A 65 -2.14 16.11 -7.03
CA MET A 65 -3.43 15.45 -6.89
C MET A 65 -3.88 15.45 -5.42
N PRO A 66 -5.17 15.71 -5.17
CA PRO A 66 -5.71 15.58 -3.82
C PRO A 66 -5.65 14.12 -3.36
N ALA A 67 -5.57 13.92 -2.04
CA ALA A 67 -5.71 12.59 -1.47
C ALA A 67 -7.07 11.98 -1.85
N THR A 68 -7.09 10.70 -2.09
CA THR A 68 -8.30 9.91 -2.33
C THR A 68 -8.55 8.93 -1.18
N SER A 69 -9.65 8.21 -1.21
CA SER A 69 -9.98 7.20 -0.21
C SER A 69 -10.42 5.91 -0.89
N THR A 70 -10.09 4.76 -0.29
CA THR A 70 -10.54 3.48 -0.81
C THR A 70 -12.05 3.31 -0.65
N ASN A 71 -12.68 2.74 -1.67
CA ASN A 71 -14.08 2.34 -1.67
C ASN A 71 -14.29 1.02 -0.89
N PHE A 72 -15.52 0.49 -0.87
CA PHE A 72 -15.87 -0.77 -0.19
C PHE A 72 -15.16 -2.00 -0.79
N GLU A 73 -14.67 -1.91 -2.04
CA GLU A 73 -13.84 -2.94 -2.67
C GLU A 73 -12.34 -2.76 -2.35
N GLY A 74 -12.00 -1.80 -1.48
CA GLY A 74 -10.61 -1.46 -1.14
C GLY A 74 -9.86 -0.78 -2.27
N GLU A 75 -10.54 -0.31 -3.31
CA GLU A 75 -9.92 0.27 -4.50
C GLU A 75 -9.76 1.78 -4.36
N TYR A 76 -8.66 2.30 -4.88
CA TYR A 76 -8.40 3.73 -5.05
C TYR A 76 -7.93 4.02 -6.46
N ALA A 77 -8.18 5.24 -6.92
CA ALA A 77 -7.69 5.72 -8.20
C ALA A 77 -7.37 7.21 -8.12
N PHE A 78 -6.28 7.58 -8.77
CA PHE A 78 -5.96 8.97 -9.07
C PHE A 78 -6.29 9.27 -10.52
N GLY A 79 -6.72 10.51 -10.77
CA GLY A 79 -6.98 11.02 -12.11
C GLY A 79 -5.73 11.03 -12.99
N PRO A 80 -5.82 11.57 -14.19
CA PRO A 80 -4.69 11.64 -15.10
C PRO A 80 -3.55 12.46 -14.48
N ILE A 81 -2.37 11.86 -14.39
CA ILE A 81 -1.13 12.50 -13.90
C ILE A 81 -0.10 12.57 -15.04
N ALA A 82 0.81 13.53 -14.96
CA ALA A 82 1.86 13.68 -15.95
C ALA A 82 2.81 12.48 -15.96
N THR A 83 3.26 12.09 -17.13
CA THR A 83 4.33 11.08 -17.28
C THR A 83 5.70 11.67 -17.00
N GLY A 84 6.67 10.79 -16.68
CA GLY A 84 8.07 11.18 -16.44
C GLY A 84 8.36 11.66 -15.02
N GLY A 85 7.36 11.77 -14.15
CA GLY A 85 7.54 12.00 -12.72
C GLY A 85 7.79 10.70 -11.94
N SER A 86 8.41 10.83 -10.76
CA SER A 86 8.50 9.76 -9.78
C SER A 86 7.43 10.01 -8.72
N TYR A 87 6.53 9.06 -8.52
CA TYR A 87 5.41 9.18 -7.61
C TYR A 87 5.43 8.05 -6.59
N ALA A 88 5.08 8.35 -5.34
CA ALA A 88 4.93 7.33 -4.31
C ALA A 88 3.48 7.32 -3.77
N VAL A 89 2.91 6.13 -3.67
CA VAL A 89 1.59 5.92 -3.08
C VAL A 89 1.74 5.70 -1.58
N LYS A 90 1.11 6.56 -0.79
CA LYS A 90 1.18 6.50 0.68
C LYS A 90 -0.22 6.31 1.27
N PRO A 91 -0.58 5.09 1.65
CA PRO A 91 -1.83 4.81 2.37
C PRO A 91 -1.70 5.21 3.83
N GLY A 92 -2.81 5.65 4.42
CA GLY A 92 -2.90 6.00 5.83
C GLY A 92 -4.31 5.77 6.37
N LYS A 93 -4.40 5.16 7.54
CA LYS A 93 -5.65 4.97 8.29
C LYS A 93 -5.31 4.94 9.77
N ASN A 94 -5.93 5.83 10.53
CA ASN A 94 -5.73 5.93 11.96
C ASN A 94 -7.06 6.26 12.64
N ASP A 95 -7.94 5.30 12.62
CA ASP A 95 -9.25 5.33 13.22
C ASP A 95 -9.46 4.02 14.01
N ASP A 96 -10.44 4.00 14.88
CA ASP A 96 -10.90 2.81 15.61
C ASP A 96 -9.76 1.85 16.05
N TRP A 97 -9.01 2.28 17.05
CA TRP A 97 -7.89 1.55 17.60
C TRP A 97 -8.25 0.19 18.21
N LEU A 98 -9.53 -0.01 18.53
CA LEU A 98 -10.00 -1.28 19.10
C LEU A 98 -10.55 -2.24 18.03
N ASN A 99 -10.64 -1.80 16.78
CA ASN A 99 -11.13 -2.64 15.71
C ASN A 99 -10.23 -3.87 15.48
N GLY A 100 -10.76 -5.03 15.81
CA GLY A 100 -10.04 -6.30 15.68
C GLY A 100 -9.07 -6.62 16.81
N ILE A 101 -8.95 -5.77 17.82
CA ILE A 101 -8.10 -6.01 19.00
C ILE A 101 -8.95 -6.65 20.12
N SER A 102 -8.43 -7.74 20.68
CA SER A 102 -9.07 -8.48 21.75
C SER A 102 -8.06 -9.10 22.74
N THR A 103 -8.54 -9.62 23.83
CA THR A 103 -7.71 -10.38 24.78
C THR A 103 -7.09 -11.64 24.16
N ALA A 104 -7.71 -12.18 23.09
CA ALA A 104 -7.13 -13.31 22.35
C ALA A 104 -5.80 -12.96 21.67
N ASP A 105 -5.62 -11.71 21.27
CA ASP A 105 -4.37 -11.26 20.66
C ASP A 105 -3.27 -11.14 21.70
N ILE A 106 -3.61 -10.70 22.90
CA ILE A 106 -2.68 -10.74 24.05
C ILE A 106 -2.18 -12.17 24.29
N VAL A 107 -3.08 -13.17 24.29
CA VAL A 107 -2.71 -14.57 24.48
C VAL A 107 -1.79 -15.07 23.38
N LYS A 108 -2.07 -14.72 22.11
CA LYS A 108 -1.22 -15.10 20.96
C LYS A 108 0.18 -14.49 21.07
N ILE A 109 0.26 -13.21 21.40
CA ILE A 109 1.56 -12.53 21.60
C ILE A 109 2.31 -13.15 22.77
N GLN A 110 1.62 -13.47 23.88
CA GLN A 110 2.23 -14.13 25.02
C GLN A 110 2.79 -15.50 24.65
N LYS A 111 2.06 -16.32 23.92
CA LYS A 111 2.51 -17.63 23.45
C LYS A 111 3.73 -17.51 22.53
N HIS A 112 3.75 -16.49 21.66
CA HIS A 112 4.90 -16.21 20.80
C HIS A 112 6.14 -15.89 21.66
N ILE A 113 6.03 -14.98 22.62
CA ILE A 113 7.14 -14.60 23.51
C ILE A 113 7.66 -15.80 24.30
N LEU A 114 6.77 -16.70 24.74
CA LEU A 114 7.13 -17.92 25.46
C LEU A 114 7.65 -19.04 24.53
N GLY A 115 7.63 -18.85 23.23
CA GLY A 115 8.07 -19.85 22.26
C GLY A 115 7.15 -21.07 22.13
N THR A 116 5.95 -21.04 22.75
CA THR A 116 4.99 -22.17 22.72
C THR A 116 4.17 -22.20 21.45
N GLU A 117 3.89 -21.04 20.84
CA GLU A 117 3.19 -20.90 19.57
C GLU A 117 3.72 -19.66 18.84
N PRO A 118 4.79 -19.81 18.02
CA PRO A 118 5.38 -18.67 17.32
C PRO A 118 4.42 -18.07 16.27
N ILE A 119 4.41 -16.75 16.17
CA ILE A 119 3.75 -16.04 15.07
C ILE A 119 4.63 -16.20 13.82
N THR A 120 4.09 -16.84 12.78
CA THR A 120 4.83 -17.15 11.54
C THR A 120 4.57 -16.19 10.41
N SER A 121 3.53 -15.36 10.50
CA SER A 121 3.22 -14.34 9.51
C SER A 121 3.99 -13.05 9.82
N PRO A 122 4.80 -12.53 8.89
CA PRO A 122 5.50 -11.26 9.09
C PRO A 122 4.53 -10.08 9.27
N TYR A 123 3.36 -10.11 8.63
CA TYR A 123 2.33 -9.10 8.83
C TYR A 123 1.77 -9.11 10.25
N LYS A 124 1.58 -10.31 10.82
CA LYS A 124 1.15 -10.45 12.22
C LYS A 124 2.25 -10.06 13.20
N MET A 125 3.52 -10.31 12.85
CA MET A 125 4.66 -9.81 13.64
C MET A 125 4.71 -8.29 13.66
N VAL A 126 4.57 -7.66 12.47
CA VAL A 126 4.45 -6.19 12.35
C VAL A 126 3.28 -5.65 13.18
N ALA A 127 2.14 -6.35 13.20
CA ALA A 127 0.98 -5.95 14.00
C ALA A 127 1.18 -6.16 15.50
N ALA A 128 1.92 -7.20 15.90
CA ALA A 128 2.20 -7.53 17.29
C ALA A 128 3.21 -6.58 17.96
N ASP A 129 4.12 -5.99 17.17
CA ASP A 129 5.02 -4.90 17.63
C ASP A 129 4.23 -3.59 17.72
N VAL A 130 3.50 -3.47 18.79
CA VAL A 130 2.50 -2.41 19.01
C VAL A 130 3.15 -1.05 19.24
N ASN A 131 4.35 -1.02 19.82
CA ASN A 131 5.09 0.21 20.13
C ASN A 131 6.15 0.58 19.06
N LYS A 132 6.24 -0.17 17.97
CA LYS A 132 7.23 -0.02 16.89
C LYS A 132 8.67 -0.09 17.36
N SER A 133 8.94 -0.93 18.34
CA SER A 133 10.31 -1.15 18.84
C SER A 133 11.13 -2.10 17.96
N LYS A 134 10.55 -2.67 16.93
CA LYS A 134 11.06 -3.74 16.05
C LYS A 134 11.21 -5.10 16.75
N THR A 135 10.64 -5.24 17.92
CA THR A 135 10.68 -6.50 18.69
C THR A 135 9.35 -6.71 19.41
N VAL A 136 8.85 -7.94 19.38
CA VAL A 136 7.62 -8.30 20.11
C VAL A 136 7.97 -8.74 21.52
N THR A 137 7.54 -7.97 22.52
CA THR A 137 7.92 -8.13 23.92
C THR A 137 6.73 -8.01 24.87
N ALA A 138 6.97 -8.25 26.17
CA ALA A 138 5.95 -8.02 27.20
C ALA A 138 5.46 -6.56 27.28
N ARG A 139 6.24 -5.61 26.75
CA ARG A 139 5.83 -4.20 26.68
C ARG A 139 4.66 -4.00 25.72
N ASP A 140 4.65 -4.70 24.59
CA ASP A 140 3.55 -4.67 23.62
C ASP A 140 2.26 -5.19 24.26
N ILE A 141 2.35 -6.28 25.06
CA ILE A 141 1.24 -6.78 25.84
C ILE A 141 0.72 -5.73 26.82
N ALA A 142 1.62 -5.02 27.50
CA ALA A 142 1.23 -3.99 28.47
C ALA A 142 0.52 -2.82 27.78
N ASP A 143 0.98 -2.38 26.62
CA ASP A 143 0.37 -1.29 25.87
C ASP A 143 -0.98 -1.69 25.27
N LEU A 144 -1.12 -2.92 24.74
CA LEU A 144 -2.40 -3.47 24.35
C LEU A 144 -3.42 -3.58 25.49
N ARG A 145 -2.97 -4.01 26.69
CA ARG A 145 -3.84 -4.06 27.87
C ARG A 145 -4.37 -2.68 28.26
N LYS A 146 -3.52 -1.66 28.23
CA LYS A 146 -3.96 -0.28 28.51
C LYS A 146 -5.03 0.18 27.51
N LEU A 147 -4.84 -0.14 26.23
CA LEU A 147 -5.80 0.19 25.19
C LEU A 147 -7.14 -0.52 25.40
N ILE A 148 -7.14 -1.85 25.62
CA ILE A 148 -8.34 -2.66 25.84
C ILE A 148 -9.10 -2.20 27.10
N LEU A 149 -8.38 -1.80 28.15
CA LEU A 149 -8.98 -1.30 29.39
C LEU A 149 -9.43 0.17 29.29
N GLY A 150 -9.23 0.83 28.15
CA GLY A 150 -9.57 2.24 27.96
C GLY A 150 -8.71 3.21 28.74
N LEU A 151 -7.56 2.77 29.26
CA LEU A 151 -6.60 3.63 29.95
C LEU A 151 -5.85 4.54 28.99
N THR A 152 -5.75 4.14 27.72
CA THR A 152 -5.28 4.94 26.60
C THR A 152 -6.24 4.76 25.44
N GLN A 153 -6.39 5.78 24.60
CA GLN A 153 -7.21 5.71 23.39
C GLN A 153 -6.40 5.41 22.14
N GLU A 154 -5.10 5.60 22.22
CA GLU A 154 -4.14 5.35 21.15
C GLU A 154 -2.80 4.91 21.71
N ILE A 155 -1.95 4.40 20.84
CA ILE A 155 -0.57 4.03 21.20
C ILE A 155 0.37 5.06 20.59
N SER A 156 1.08 5.79 21.44
CA SER A 156 1.99 6.84 21.02
C SER A 156 3.03 6.34 20.02
N GLY A 157 3.22 7.10 18.95
CA GLY A 157 4.21 6.77 17.91
C GLY A 157 3.77 5.70 16.90
N ASN A 158 2.56 5.15 17.05
CA ASN A 158 2.00 4.18 16.11
C ASN A 158 0.71 4.72 15.46
N THR A 159 0.14 3.93 14.55
CA THR A 159 -1.18 4.13 13.94
C THR A 159 -2.00 2.86 14.08
N SER A 160 -3.34 2.97 14.07
CA SER A 160 -4.22 1.80 14.19
C SER A 160 -4.07 0.80 13.03
N TRP A 161 -3.57 1.27 11.89
CA TRP A 161 -3.26 0.45 10.71
C TRP A 161 -1.83 0.66 10.25
N ARG A 162 -1.19 -0.41 9.83
CA ARG A 162 0.13 -0.39 9.16
C ARG A 162 0.00 -1.01 7.78
N PHE A 163 0.62 -0.38 6.79
CA PHE A 163 0.55 -0.79 5.40
C PHE A 163 1.92 -1.21 4.91
N VAL A 164 1.94 -2.27 4.13
CA VAL A 164 3.13 -2.83 3.50
C VAL A 164 2.84 -2.97 2.01
N ASP A 165 3.81 -2.65 1.16
CA ASP A 165 3.69 -2.89 -0.27
C ASP A 165 3.46 -4.38 -0.53
N ALA A 166 2.51 -4.72 -1.40
CA ALA A 166 2.19 -6.11 -1.72
C ALA A 166 3.34 -6.87 -2.40
N ALA A 167 4.25 -6.14 -3.04
CA ALA A 167 5.45 -6.70 -3.66
C ALA A 167 6.64 -6.80 -2.69
N TYR A 168 6.52 -6.24 -1.48
CA TYR A 168 7.60 -6.29 -0.50
C TYR A 168 7.86 -7.73 -0.04
N GLN A 169 9.12 -8.11 -0.07
CA GLN A 169 9.55 -9.42 0.42
C GLN A 169 10.29 -9.25 1.73
N PHE A 170 9.75 -9.80 2.78
CA PHE A 170 10.42 -9.81 4.08
C PHE A 170 11.66 -10.70 4.02
N VAL A 171 12.81 -10.12 4.31
CA VAL A 171 14.11 -10.82 4.33
C VAL A 171 14.16 -11.78 5.51
N ASP A 172 13.72 -11.32 6.67
CA ASP A 172 13.48 -12.17 7.85
C ASP A 172 11.99 -12.08 8.22
N LYS A 173 11.33 -13.23 8.29
CA LYS A 173 9.92 -13.29 8.69
C LYS A 173 9.72 -13.11 10.19
N ASN A 174 10.78 -13.27 10.97
CA ASN A 174 10.74 -13.14 12.42
C ASN A 174 11.17 -11.74 12.89
N ASP A 175 11.80 -10.96 12.00
CA ASP A 175 12.19 -9.55 12.20
C ASP A 175 11.81 -8.74 10.95
N PRO A 176 10.50 -8.50 10.72
CA PRO A 176 9.97 -7.86 9.53
C PRO A 176 10.09 -6.32 9.53
#